data_e3cc967da1c7483cb2c09992b45969dd
#
_entry.id   e3cc967da1c7483cb2c09992b45969dd
#
_cell.length_a   1.000
_cell.length_b   1.000
_cell.length_c   1.000
_cell.angle_alpha   90.00
_cell.angle_beta   90.00
_cell.angle_gamma   90.00
#
_symmetry.space_group_name_H-M   'P 1'
#
loop_
_entity.id
_entity.type
_entity.pdbx_description
1 polymer ?
#
loop_
_entity_poly.entity_id
_entity_poly.type
_entity_poly.pdbx_seq_one_letter_code
_entity_poly.pdbx_strand_id
1 'polypeptide(L)'
;MTEPTVPSAGAPVDVEGEEQRPFSEHPGMARAYPGGRMTVGAITPLEGFDGPVPSLAGHMERIQQAERAGFASVWVRDVPLLDPSFGDTGQVFDPWVYLGQLTARTTSITLGTASIVMPLRHPLHTAKAAASVDQLSGGRLLLGVATGDRPVEFPAFGQDLEGRATRFRQALAYFRVVLEHRFPHVDSPLGRMAGTDLLPKPVYQRIPVLMTGHGRQDVRWIADHTDGWLYYTPPLQQQAANIARWRELTQGDGGAFKPYAQATYLDLTEDPLALPRPIHQGFSVGRVSLLGMMRTWQEIGVDQLMINFKHSRRPVADVIDELAEHVLPHFPPGRVGARGEHERPAGRAGP
;
A
#
# COMPACT_ATOMS: atom_id res chain seq x y z
N MET A 1 24.99 -2.92 26.83
CA MET A 1 24.29 -1.97 25.93
C MET A 1 22.84 -2.39 25.95
N THR A 2 22.03 -1.68 26.71
CA THR A 2 20.60 -1.93 26.85
C THR A 2 19.87 -1.42 25.60
N GLU A 3 19.10 -2.30 24.95
CA GLU A 3 18.19 -1.90 23.87
C GLU A 3 17.22 -0.81 24.37
N PRO A 4 16.89 0.18 23.53
CA PRO A 4 15.88 1.16 23.89
C PRO A 4 14.52 0.46 23.99
N THR A 5 13.93 0.43 25.16
CA THR A 5 12.58 -0.06 25.43
C THR A 5 11.58 0.76 24.63
N VAL A 6 10.97 0.16 23.62
CA VAL A 6 9.76 0.67 22.96
C VAL A 6 8.61 0.51 23.97
N PRO A 7 7.86 1.57 24.32
CA PRO A 7 6.70 1.41 25.19
C PRO A 7 5.67 0.49 24.51
N SER A 8 5.15 -0.49 25.23
CA SER A 8 4.09 -1.38 24.77
C SER A 8 2.85 -0.54 24.42
N ALA A 9 2.24 -0.83 23.28
CA ALA A 9 0.95 -0.28 22.89
C ALA A 9 -0.08 -0.51 24.01
N GLY A 10 -0.82 0.55 24.34
CA GLY A 10 -1.87 0.49 25.37
C GLY A 10 -2.86 -0.65 25.13
N ALA A 11 -3.29 -1.27 26.22
CA ALA A 11 -4.19 -2.41 26.21
C ALA A 11 -5.54 -2.07 25.53
N PRO A 12 -6.09 -3.00 24.70
CA PRO A 12 -7.39 -2.82 24.07
C PRO A 12 -8.54 -2.95 25.08
N VAL A 13 -9.61 -2.22 24.83
CA VAL A 13 -10.87 -2.36 25.55
C VAL A 13 -11.65 -3.51 24.94
N ASP A 14 -11.95 -4.55 25.73
CA ASP A 14 -12.70 -5.73 25.29
C ASP A 14 -14.14 -5.36 24.90
N VAL A 15 -14.49 -5.65 23.64
CA VAL A 15 -15.88 -5.83 23.20
C VAL A 15 -15.95 -7.26 22.67
N GLU A 16 -16.76 -8.08 23.31
CA GLU A 16 -16.93 -9.51 22.97
C GLU A 16 -17.40 -9.66 21.52
N GLY A 17 -16.59 -10.36 20.70
CA GLY A 17 -17.02 -10.94 19.43
C GLY A 17 -16.77 -10.16 18.15
N GLU A 18 -16.29 -8.93 18.15
CA GLU A 18 -15.86 -8.20 16.94
C GLU A 18 -14.35 -8.34 16.71
N GLU A 19 -13.98 -8.76 15.49
CA GLU A 19 -12.61 -8.79 15.04
C GLU A 19 -11.97 -7.40 15.22
N GLN A 20 -10.96 -7.27 16.07
CA GLN A 20 -10.32 -5.97 16.33
C GLN A 20 -9.68 -5.40 15.06
N ARG A 21 -10.15 -4.24 14.63
CA ARG A 21 -9.68 -3.53 13.42
C ARG A 21 -9.11 -2.16 13.81
N PRO A 22 -7.80 -2.08 14.10
CA PRO A 22 -7.18 -0.85 14.63
C PRO A 22 -7.31 0.37 13.72
N PHE A 23 -7.68 0.18 12.44
CA PHE A 23 -7.87 1.25 11.46
C PHE A 23 -9.27 1.23 10.83
N SER A 24 -10.30 0.73 11.54
CA SER A 24 -11.67 0.67 11.00
C SER A 24 -12.22 2.02 10.54
N GLU A 25 -11.83 3.10 11.22
CA GLU A 25 -12.23 4.48 10.90
C GLU A 25 -11.27 5.19 9.92
N HIS A 26 -10.11 4.60 9.63
CA HIS A 26 -9.15 5.19 8.70
C HIS A 26 -9.66 5.07 7.26
N PRO A 27 -9.95 6.19 6.54
CA PRO A 27 -10.62 6.15 5.24
C PRO A 27 -9.94 5.25 4.21
N GLY A 28 -8.60 5.31 4.14
CA GLY A 28 -7.84 4.47 3.23
C GLY A 28 -7.98 2.98 3.54
N MET A 29 -7.93 2.59 4.83
CA MET A 29 -8.10 1.20 5.25
C MET A 29 -9.54 0.72 5.08
N ALA A 30 -10.51 1.51 5.52
CA ALA A 30 -11.92 1.17 5.41
C ALA A 30 -12.34 0.94 3.95
N ARG A 31 -11.80 1.74 3.01
CA ARG A 31 -12.10 1.58 1.58
C ARG A 31 -11.37 0.39 0.96
N ALA A 32 -10.08 0.26 1.21
CA ALA A 32 -9.24 -0.77 0.59
C ALA A 32 -9.44 -2.16 1.22
N TYR A 33 -9.71 -2.22 2.53
CA TYR A 33 -9.78 -3.45 3.32
C TYR A 33 -11.01 -3.47 4.25
N PRO A 34 -12.22 -3.55 3.69
CA PRO A 34 -13.46 -3.51 4.48
C PRO A 34 -13.65 -4.73 5.40
N GLY A 35 -12.82 -5.78 5.22
CA GLY A 35 -12.93 -7.07 5.88
C GLY A 35 -14.04 -7.95 5.34
N GLY A 36 -13.85 -9.26 5.45
CA GLY A 36 -14.81 -10.27 5.01
C GLY A 36 -15.02 -10.35 3.50
N ARG A 37 -14.37 -9.50 2.71
CA ARG A 37 -14.42 -9.52 1.24
C ARG A 37 -13.16 -8.91 0.63
N MET A 38 -12.81 -9.40 -0.56
CA MET A 38 -11.73 -8.85 -1.37
C MET A 38 -12.18 -7.55 -2.07
N THR A 39 -11.24 -6.64 -2.28
CA THR A 39 -11.39 -5.45 -3.12
C THR A 39 -10.38 -5.47 -4.27
N VAL A 40 -10.53 -4.53 -5.21
CA VAL A 40 -9.61 -4.40 -6.34
C VAL A 40 -8.92 -3.04 -6.31
N GLY A 41 -7.60 -3.05 -6.39
CA GLY A 41 -6.75 -1.88 -6.58
C GLY A 41 -6.03 -1.91 -7.93
N ALA A 42 -5.43 -0.81 -8.33
CA ALA A 42 -4.61 -0.72 -9.53
C ALA A 42 -3.20 -0.20 -9.22
N ILE A 43 -2.18 -0.74 -9.87
CA ILE A 43 -0.79 -0.28 -9.77
C ILE A 43 -0.49 0.64 -10.95
N THR A 44 0.07 1.82 -10.68
CA THR A 44 0.47 2.76 -11.73
C THR A 44 1.74 2.28 -12.46
N PRO A 45 1.86 2.59 -13.76
CA PRO A 45 0.92 3.32 -14.61
C PRO A 45 -0.26 2.46 -15.04
N LEU A 46 -1.43 3.08 -15.26
CA LEU A 46 -2.62 2.41 -15.80
C LEU A 46 -2.53 2.44 -17.33
N GLU A 47 -1.53 1.77 -17.88
CA GLU A 47 -1.34 1.62 -19.32
C GLU A 47 -0.59 0.32 -19.64
N GLY A 48 -0.88 -0.25 -20.81
CA GLY A 48 -0.05 -1.28 -21.42
C GLY A 48 1.12 -0.63 -22.14
N PHE A 49 2.34 -1.15 -21.93
CA PHE A 49 3.53 -0.60 -22.58
C PHE A 49 4.63 -1.64 -22.74
N ASP A 50 5.36 -1.52 -23.83
CA ASP A 50 6.57 -2.28 -24.11
C ASP A 50 7.80 -1.54 -23.59
N GLY A 51 8.85 -2.30 -23.26
CA GLY A 51 10.08 -1.73 -22.75
C GLY A 51 10.01 -1.27 -21.30
N PRO A 52 11.01 -0.47 -20.84
CA PRO A 52 11.15 -0.12 -19.44
C PRO A 52 10.38 1.13 -19.03
N VAL A 53 10.02 2.02 -19.95
CA VAL A 53 9.49 3.35 -19.64
C VAL A 53 8.11 3.53 -20.28
N PRO A 54 7.07 3.80 -19.48
CA PRO A 54 5.71 4.10 -19.97
C PRO A 54 5.62 5.51 -20.58
N SER A 55 4.57 5.73 -21.38
CA SER A 55 4.31 7.05 -21.96
C SER A 55 3.71 8.03 -20.96
N LEU A 56 2.94 7.53 -20.01
CA LEU A 56 2.10 8.27 -19.07
C LEU A 56 1.08 9.23 -19.73
N ALA A 57 0.87 9.10 -21.04
CA ALA A 57 -0.16 9.89 -21.73
C ALA A 57 -1.56 9.58 -21.19
N GLY A 58 -2.34 10.59 -20.81
CA GLY A 58 -3.69 10.40 -20.24
C GLY A 58 -3.72 9.63 -18.91
N HIS A 59 -2.61 9.55 -18.15
CA HIS A 59 -2.54 8.77 -16.92
C HIS A 59 -3.53 9.27 -15.86
N MET A 60 -3.72 10.57 -15.76
CA MET A 60 -4.61 11.16 -14.76
C MET A 60 -6.08 10.86 -15.04
N GLU A 61 -6.46 10.92 -16.31
CA GLU A 61 -7.81 10.59 -16.78
C GLU A 61 -8.15 9.13 -16.47
N ARG A 62 -7.19 8.20 -16.67
CA ARG A 62 -7.37 6.78 -16.35
C ARG A 62 -7.45 6.52 -14.85
N ILE A 63 -6.70 7.26 -14.02
CA ILE A 63 -6.84 7.16 -12.56
C ILE A 63 -8.22 7.64 -12.11
N GLN A 64 -8.71 8.75 -12.65
CA GLN A 64 -10.06 9.22 -12.36
C GLN A 64 -11.14 8.27 -12.89
N GLN A 65 -10.90 7.64 -14.05
CA GLN A 65 -11.78 6.58 -14.57
C GLN A 65 -11.80 5.38 -13.62
N ALA A 66 -10.66 4.91 -13.14
CA ALA A 66 -10.56 3.81 -12.17
C ALA A 66 -11.29 4.15 -10.84
N GLU A 67 -11.17 5.40 -10.36
CA GLU A 67 -11.92 5.85 -9.19
C GLU A 67 -13.44 5.76 -9.40
N ARG A 68 -13.94 6.28 -10.53
CA ARG A 68 -15.38 6.21 -10.89
C ARG A 68 -15.86 4.78 -11.15
N ALA A 69 -14.99 3.93 -11.70
CA ALA A 69 -15.25 2.53 -11.96
C ALA A 69 -15.41 1.68 -10.69
N GLY A 70 -14.94 2.18 -9.54
CA GLY A 70 -15.05 1.47 -8.27
C GLY A 70 -13.79 0.73 -7.84
N PHE A 71 -12.63 1.03 -8.40
CA PHE A 71 -11.38 0.58 -7.82
C PHE A 71 -11.24 1.13 -6.39
N ALA A 72 -10.81 0.28 -5.46
CA ALA A 72 -10.66 0.64 -4.06
C ALA A 72 -9.43 1.51 -3.81
N SER A 73 -8.35 1.27 -4.56
CA SER A 73 -7.05 1.91 -4.36
C SER A 73 -6.26 2.07 -5.65
N VAL A 74 -5.35 3.04 -5.65
CA VAL A 74 -4.28 3.18 -6.64
C VAL A 74 -2.93 3.17 -5.92
N TRP A 75 -1.97 2.42 -6.47
CA TRP A 75 -0.67 2.17 -5.85
C TRP A 75 0.46 2.72 -6.73
N VAL A 76 1.28 3.59 -6.15
CA VAL A 76 2.45 4.17 -6.83
C VAL A 76 3.74 3.43 -6.44
N ARG A 77 4.73 3.43 -7.32
CA ARG A 77 6.03 2.77 -7.11
C ARG A 77 7.13 3.80 -6.84
N ASP A 78 8.14 3.39 -6.08
CA ASP A 78 9.35 4.17 -5.82
C ASP A 78 10.51 3.52 -6.58
N VAL A 79 10.77 4.00 -7.79
CA VAL A 79 11.85 3.51 -8.66
C VAL A 79 12.65 4.73 -9.14
N PRO A 80 13.68 5.13 -8.38
CA PRO A 80 14.39 6.38 -8.66
C PRO A 80 15.27 6.32 -9.92
N LEU A 81 15.73 5.13 -10.31
CA LEU A 81 16.67 4.97 -11.42
C LEU A 81 16.19 3.93 -12.44
N LEU A 82 16.45 4.21 -13.72
CA LEU A 82 16.32 3.20 -14.77
C LEU A 82 17.50 2.24 -14.68
N ASP A 83 17.22 0.98 -14.39
CA ASP A 83 18.15 -0.13 -14.51
C ASP A 83 17.73 -1.02 -15.68
N PRO A 84 18.47 -1.03 -16.81
CA PRO A 84 18.10 -1.84 -17.96
C PRO A 84 18.04 -3.34 -17.68
N SER A 85 18.76 -3.83 -16.67
CA SER A 85 18.76 -5.24 -16.28
C SER A 85 17.49 -5.65 -15.51
N PHE A 86 16.71 -4.70 -15.00
CA PHE A 86 15.55 -4.95 -14.15
C PHE A 86 14.20 -4.93 -14.88
N GLY A 87 14.20 -4.55 -16.15
CA GLY A 87 13.07 -4.72 -17.06
C GLY A 87 12.03 -3.62 -17.07
N ASP A 88 11.75 -2.91 -15.97
CA ASP A 88 10.80 -1.78 -15.97
C ASP A 88 11.03 -0.78 -14.82
N THR A 89 10.70 0.49 -15.07
CA THR A 89 10.74 1.55 -14.06
C THR A 89 9.36 1.81 -13.39
N GLY A 90 8.27 1.22 -13.90
CA GLY A 90 6.92 1.61 -13.47
C GLY A 90 6.60 3.05 -13.85
N GLN A 91 5.84 3.79 -13.02
CA GLN A 91 5.71 5.23 -13.23
C GLN A 91 7.08 5.91 -12.98
N VAL A 92 7.36 6.97 -13.72
CA VAL A 92 8.68 7.63 -13.73
C VAL A 92 8.79 8.84 -12.79
N PHE A 93 7.70 9.22 -12.14
CA PHE A 93 7.68 10.35 -11.21
C PHE A 93 8.11 9.94 -9.81
N ASP A 94 8.70 10.86 -9.04
CA ASP A 94 8.88 10.67 -7.61
C ASP A 94 7.51 10.37 -6.95
N PRO A 95 7.41 9.32 -6.10
CA PRO A 95 6.14 8.89 -5.55
C PRO A 95 5.42 9.96 -4.74
N TRP A 96 6.14 10.82 -4.01
CA TRP A 96 5.53 11.84 -3.17
C TRP A 96 4.97 13.01 -3.98
N VAL A 97 5.69 13.43 -5.03
CA VAL A 97 5.22 14.46 -5.98
C VAL A 97 3.98 13.94 -6.69
N TYR A 98 4.01 12.68 -7.14
CA TYR A 98 2.89 12.08 -7.84
C TYR A 98 1.67 11.88 -6.92
N LEU A 99 1.86 11.39 -5.70
CA LEU A 99 0.78 11.31 -4.70
C LEU A 99 0.18 12.68 -4.39
N GLY A 100 1.00 13.74 -4.31
CA GLY A 100 0.50 15.11 -4.15
C GLY A 100 -0.46 15.52 -5.29
N GLN A 101 -0.13 15.18 -6.54
CA GLN A 101 -1.03 15.39 -7.68
C GLN A 101 -2.32 14.54 -7.56
N LEU A 102 -2.18 13.27 -7.17
CA LEU A 102 -3.33 12.37 -7.01
C LEU A 102 -4.28 12.85 -5.92
N THR A 103 -3.79 13.40 -4.82
CA THR A 103 -4.66 13.96 -3.76
C THR A 103 -5.56 15.07 -4.27
N ALA A 104 -5.03 15.93 -5.16
CA ALA A 104 -5.77 17.05 -5.72
C ALA A 104 -6.77 16.65 -6.84
N ARG A 105 -6.59 15.47 -7.43
CA ARG A 105 -7.36 15.03 -8.61
C ARG A 105 -8.30 13.87 -8.34
N THR A 106 -8.30 13.33 -7.14
CA THR A 106 -9.16 12.23 -6.69
C THR A 106 -9.86 12.59 -5.38
N THR A 107 -10.98 11.96 -5.09
CA THR A 107 -11.82 12.30 -3.93
C THR A 107 -11.99 11.18 -2.94
N SER A 108 -12.02 9.93 -3.40
CA SER A 108 -12.41 8.78 -2.59
C SER A 108 -11.42 7.61 -2.66
N ILE A 109 -10.75 7.42 -3.80
CA ILE A 109 -9.85 6.28 -4.00
C ILE A 109 -8.69 6.33 -2.98
N THR A 110 -8.37 5.18 -2.40
CA THR A 110 -7.22 5.05 -1.50
C THR A 110 -5.92 5.24 -2.29
N LEU A 111 -5.01 6.00 -1.73
CA LEU A 111 -3.69 6.27 -2.30
C LEU A 111 -2.64 5.42 -1.58
N GLY A 112 -1.99 4.53 -2.29
CA GLY A 112 -1.01 3.63 -1.69
C GLY A 112 0.38 3.76 -2.33
N THR A 113 1.40 3.30 -1.62
CA THR A 113 2.73 3.05 -2.19
C THR A 113 3.01 1.55 -2.25
N ALA A 114 3.58 1.07 -3.35
CA ALA A 114 3.99 -0.32 -3.49
C ALA A 114 5.33 -0.40 -4.25
N SER A 115 6.38 0.04 -3.55
CA SER A 115 6.48 0.55 -2.18
C SER A 115 7.57 1.62 -2.05
N ILE A 116 7.57 2.39 -0.97
CA ILE A 116 8.70 3.28 -0.64
C ILE A 116 9.91 2.45 -0.20
N VAL A 117 11.07 2.71 -0.80
CA VAL A 117 12.33 2.06 -0.44
C VAL A 117 12.95 2.81 0.75
N MET A 118 12.55 2.41 1.97
CA MET A 118 12.93 3.11 3.22
C MET A 118 14.45 3.31 3.39
N PRO A 119 15.33 2.31 3.07
CA PRO A 119 16.77 2.48 3.24
C PRO A 119 17.43 3.54 2.35
N LEU A 120 16.80 3.92 1.24
CA LEU A 120 17.33 4.93 0.32
C LEU A 120 16.90 6.36 0.68
N ARG A 121 15.99 6.51 1.66
CA ARG A 121 15.41 7.80 2.05
C ARG A 121 15.68 8.11 3.51
N HIS A 122 15.87 9.39 3.83
CA HIS A 122 15.96 9.80 5.23
C HIS A 122 14.56 9.71 5.88
N PRO A 123 14.41 9.04 7.06
CA PRO A 123 13.11 8.80 7.68
C PRO A 123 12.32 10.07 8.01
N LEU A 124 12.97 11.20 8.35
CA LEU A 124 12.29 12.48 8.55
C LEU A 124 11.65 13.02 7.28
N HIS A 125 12.34 12.93 6.13
CA HIS A 125 11.76 13.34 4.85
C HIS A 125 10.60 12.44 4.46
N THR A 126 10.73 11.13 4.65
CA THR A 126 9.66 10.17 4.39
C THR A 126 8.45 10.44 5.30
N ALA A 127 8.67 10.68 6.59
CA ALA A 127 7.62 11.00 7.55
C ALA A 127 6.91 12.32 7.21
N LYS A 128 7.68 13.37 6.86
CA LYS A 128 7.13 14.67 6.45
C LYS A 128 6.26 14.55 5.20
N ALA A 129 6.74 13.85 4.18
CA ALA A 129 6.01 13.66 2.94
C ALA A 129 4.75 12.82 3.15
N ALA A 130 4.86 11.71 3.89
CA ALA A 130 3.72 10.84 4.20
C ALA A 130 2.62 11.58 4.98
N ALA A 131 2.98 12.30 6.04
CA ALA A 131 2.01 13.09 6.82
C ALA A 131 1.37 14.21 5.97
N SER A 132 2.12 14.81 5.05
CA SER A 132 1.58 15.83 4.14
C SER A 132 0.55 15.23 3.19
N VAL A 133 0.86 14.09 2.54
CA VAL A 133 -0.07 13.39 1.66
C VAL A 133 -1.30 12.89 2.45
N ASP A 134 -1.11 12.38 3.66
CA ASP A 134 -2.20 11.91 4.51
C ASP A 134 -3.16 13.05 4.85
N GLN A 135 -2.66 14.21 5.27
CA GLN A 135 -3.47 15.40 5.55
C GLN A 135 -4.18 15.92 4.29
N LEU A 136 -3.45 16.08 3.17
CA LEU A 136 -4.00 16.57 1.92
C LEU A 136 -5.07 15.65 1.34
N SER A 137 -4.94 14.35 1.53
CA SER A 137 -5.90 13.34 1.08
C SER A 137 -7.06 13.10 2.06
N GLY A 138 -7.02 13.66 3.27
CA GLY A 138 -8.01 13.41 4.32
C GLY A 138 -7.94 12.00 4.91
N GLY A 139 -6.73 11.42 5.06
CA GLY A 139 -6.51 10.11 5.63
C GLY A 139 -6.66 8.96 4.64
N ARG A 140 -6.47 9.20 3.32
CA ARG A 140 -6.56 8.15 2.29
C ARG A 140 -5.23 7.45 2.01
N LEU A 141 -4.12 7.82 2.69
CA LEU A 141 -2.80 7.24 2.44
C LEU A 141 -2.64 5.88 3.13
N LEU A 142 -2.17 4.89 2.39
CA LEU A 142 -1.60 3.63 2.89
C LEU A 142 -0.13 3.53 2.49
N LEU A 143 0.76 3.36 3.47
CA LEU A 143 2.19 3.35 3.21
C LEU A 143 2.71 1.93 3.04
N GLY A 144 2.85 1.47 1.81
CA GLY A 144 3.62 0.27 1.50
C GLY A 144 5.13 0.56 1.53
N VAL A 145 5.89 -0.28 2.23
CA VAL A 145 7.33 -0.09 2.44
C VAL A 145 8.12 -1.32 2.03
N ALA A 146 9.37 -1.11 1.60
CA ALA A 146 10.30 -2.17 1.22
C ALA A 146 11.74 -1.84 1.60
N THR A 147 12.59 -2.88 1.55
CA THR A 147 14.05 -2.73 1.72
C THR A 147 14.79 -2.37 0.45
N GLY A 148 14.14 -2.46 -0.72
CA GLY A 148 14.78 -2.32 -2.02
C GLY A 148 15.42 -3.63 -2.52
N ASP A 149 15.30 -3.86 -3.81
CA ASP A 149 15.76 -5.07 -4.51
C ASP A 149 16.64 -4.78 -5.72
N ARG A 150 16.87 -3.51 -6.04
CA ARG A 150 17.73 -3.05 -7.15
C ARG A 150 19.12 -2.67 -6.63
N PRO A 151 20.15 -3.52 -6.83
CA PRO A 151 21.46 -3.30 -6.26
C PRO A 151 22.14 -2.00 -6.70
N VAL A 152 21.88 -1.56 -7.93
CA VAL A 152 22.49 -0.36 -8.53
C VAL A 152 22.02 0.95 -7.85
N GLU A 153 20.88 0.94 -7.20
CA GLU A 153 20.34 2.13 -6.52
C GLU A 153 21.14 2.48 -5.26
N PHE A 154 21.60 1.48 -4.51
CA PHE A 154 22.25 1.71 -3.21
C PHE A 154 23.50 2.57 -3.30
N PRO A 155 24.51 2.24 -4.15
CA PRO A 155 25.69 3.09 -4.27
C PRO A 155 25.38 4.47 -4.86
N ALA A 156 24.37 4.60 -5.71
CA ALA A 156 23.95 5.89 -6.26
C ALA A 156 23.41 6.84 -5.15
N PHE A 157 22.82 6.28 -4.09
CA PHE A 157 22.39 7.03 -2.91
C PHE A 157 23.43 7.00 -1.76
N GLY A 158 24.67 6.55 -2.01
CA GLY A 158 25.71 6.46 -0.99
C GLY A 158 25.39 5.48 0.13
N GLN A 159 24.60 4.44 -0.17
CA GLN A 159 24.17 3.43 0.78
C GLN A 159 24.81 2.07 0.50
N ASP A 160 24.95 1.25 1.54
CA ASP A 160 25.38 -0.13 1.42
C ASP A 160 24.17 -1.05 1.25
N LEU A 161 24.23 -1.89 0.22
CA LEU A 161 23.21 -2.89 -0.08
C LEU A 161 23.08 -3.94 1.04
N GLU A 162 24.19 -4.36 1.64
CA GLU A 162 24.18 -5.43 2.66
C GLU A 162 23.51 -4.97 3.95
N GLY A 163 23.72 -3.73 4.34
CA GLY A 163 23.13 -3.12 5.55
C GLY A 163 21.64 -2.81 5.48
N ARG A 164 20.99 -3.00 4.30
CA ARG A 164 19.64 -2.50 4.06
C ARG A 164 18.55 -3.08 4.99
N ALA A 165 18.70 -4.33 5.44
CA ALA A 165 17.71 -4.93 6.34
C ALA A 165 17.69 -4.26 7.72
N THR A 166 18.86 -3.95 8.27
CA THR A 166 18.99 -3.23 9.55
C THR A 166 18.59 -1.78 9.40
N ARG A 167 19.03 -1.11 8.32
CA ARG A 167 18.65 0.28 8.02
C ARG A 167 17.14 0.42 7.84
N PHE A 168 16.48 -0.56 7.23
CA PHE A 168 15.02 -0.59 7.09
C PHE A 168 14.33 -0.56 8.47
N ARG A 169 14.75 -1.44 9.40
CA ARG A 169 14.18 -1.46 10.76
C ARG A 169 14.40 -0.14 11.49
N GLN A 170 15.61 0.42 11.42
CA GLN A 170 15.93 1.72 12.02
C GLN A 170 15.10 2.86 11.41
N ALA A 171 14.97 2.88 10.08
CA ALA A 171 14.18 3.90 9.38
C ALA A 171 12.68 3.80 9.71
N LEU A 172 12.12 2.59 9.80
CA LEU A 172 10.72 2.39 10.16
C LEU A 172 10.45 2.79 11.62
N ALA A 173 11.34 2.43 12.55
CA ALA A 173 11.20 2.84 13.95
C ALA A 173 11.27 4.37 14.10
N TYR A 174 12.24 5.02 13.45
CA TYR A 174 12.36 6.48 13.45
C TYR A 174 11.11 7.14 12.82
N PHE A 175 10.66 6.66 11.67
CA PHE A 175 9.45 7.12 10.99
C PHE A 175 8.23 7.12 11.93
N ARG A 176 8.00 6.01 12.63
CA ARG A 176 6.88 5.86 13.56
C ARG A 176 6.99 6.82 14.74
N VAL A 177 8.13 6.87 15.40
CA VAL A 177 8.32 7.72 16.58
C VAL A 177 8.03 9.18 16.27
N VAL A 178 8.50 9.72 15.14
CA VAL A 178 8.30 11.13 14.80
C VAL A 178 6.88 11.46 14.35
N LEU A 179 6.11 10.49 13.87
CA LEU A 179 4.71 10.69 13.49
C LEU A 179 3.74 10.50 14.67
N GLU A 180 3.98 9.49 15.50
CA GLU A 180 3.05 9.05 16.52
C GLU A 180 3.19 9.84 17.84
N HIS A 181 4.37 10.45 18.10
CA HIS A 181 4.62 11.21 19.34
C HIS A 181 4.82 12.69 19.07
N ARG A 182 4.41 13.52 20.05
CA ARG A 182 4.69 14.97 20.06
C ARG A 182 6.03 15.23 20.76
N PHE A 183 6.84 16.12 20.16
CA PHE A 183 8.18 16.46 20.65
C PHE A 183 9.03 15.22 20.99
N PRO A 184 9.14 14.23 20.07
CA PRO A 184 9.82 12.98 20.37
C PRO A 184 11.30 13.19 20.60
N HIS A 185 11.88 12.34 21.46
CA HIS A 185 13.33 12.22 21.58
C HIS A 185 13.79 11.03 20.72
N VAL A 186 14.67 11.28 19.77
CA VAL A 186 15.27 10.26 18.91
C VAL A 186 16.79 10.36 19.01
N ASP A 187 17.43 9.24 19.29
CA ASP A 187 18.89 9.08 19.17
C ASP A 187 19.16 7.75 18.42
N SER A 188 19.55 7.86 17.17
CA SER A 188 19.72 6.71 16.28
C SER A 188 20.87 6.94 15.30
N PRO A 189 21.39 5.90 14.63
CA PRO A 189 22.36 6.05 13.56
C PRO A 189 21.89 6.89 12.37
N LEU A 190 20.58 7.11 12.24
CA LEU A 190 19.98 7.91 11.17
C LEU A 190 19.74 9.36 11.54
N GLY A 191 20.07 9.77 12.79
CA GLY A 191 19.98 11.14 13.24
C GLY A 191 19.43 11.27 14.65
N ARG A 192 19.54 12.50 15.17
CA ARG A 192 19.11 12.88 16.52
C ARG A 192 18.05 13.96 16.46
N MET A 193 17.05 13.87 17.33
CA MET A 193 16.00 14.87 17.46
C MET A 193 15.61 15.02 18.93
N ALA A 194 15.63 16.25 19.42
CA ALA A 194 15.19 16.59 20.77
C ALA A 194 14.66 18.04 20.79
N GLY A 195 13.59 18.29 21.55
CA GLY A 195 13.01 19.62 21.70
C GLY A 195 12.35 20.21 20.45
N THR A 196 12.16 19.40 19.41
CA THR A 196 11.50 19.76 18.14
C THR A 196 10.40 18.75 17.81
N ASP A 197 9.45 19.13 16.95
CA ASP A 197 8.38 18.25 16.52
C ASP A 197 8.24 18.25 15.00
N LEU A 198 7.78 17.14 14.42
CA LEU A 198 7.48 17.04 13.00
C LEU A 198 6.00 17.34 12.77
N LEU A 199 5.71 18.34 11.92
CA LEU A 199 4.36 18.74 11.53
C LEU A 199 4.21 18.66 10.00
N PRO A 200 3.01 18.36 9.45
CA PRO A 200 1.81 17.99 10.22
C PRO A 200 1.93 16.60 10.85
N LYS A 201 1.03 16.28 11.79
CA LYS A 201 0.80 14.90 12.24
C LYS A 201 -0.20 14.23 11.31
N PRO A 202 -0.26 12.89 11.26
CA PRO A 202 -1.28 12.15 10.53
C PRO A 202 -2.71 12.50 10.97
N VAL A 203 -3.68 12.30 10.08
CA VAL A 203 -5.11 12.56 10.36
C VAL A 203 -5.64 11.67 11.48
N TYR A 204 -5.19 10.42 11.55
CA TYR A 204 -5.64 9.37 12.47
C TYR A 204 -4.52 8.88 13.42
N GLN A 205 -3.75 9.79 14.01
CA GLN A 205 -2.61 9.52 14.90
C GLN A 205 -1.45 8.79 14.24
N ARG A 206 -1.70 7.80 13.36
CA ARG A 206 -0.67 7.05 12.64
C ARG A 206 -1.13 6.72 11.21
N ILE A 207 -0.16 6.53 10.33
CA ILE A 207 -0.37 6.06 8.96
C ILE A 207 -0.24 4.55 8.94
N PRO A 208 -1.20 3.79 8.36
CA PRO A 208 -1.06 2.35 8.19
C PRO A 208 0.16 2.01 7.33
N VAL A 209 1.01 1.12 7.83
CA VAL A 209 2.24 0.66 7.16
C VAL A 209 2.08 -0.78 6.72
N LEU A 210 2.20 -1.05 5.42
CA LEU A 210 2.10 -2.39 4.84
C LEU A 210 3.48 -2.83 4.31
N MET A 211 3.93 -4.01 4.70
CA MET A 211 5.18 -4.57 4.19
C MET A 211 5.02 -5.13 2.80
N THR A 212 5.92 -4.79 1.87
CA THR A 212 5.96 -5.38 0.53
C THR A 212 7.01 -6.49 0.47
N GLY A 213 6.56 -7.69 0.08
CA GLY A 213 7.40 -8.88 0.09
C GLY A 213 7.89 -9.22 1.50
N HIS A 214 9.04 -9.86 1.60
CA HIS A 214 9.65 -10.17 2.89
C HIS A 214 10.55 -9.05 3.44
N GLY A 215 11.08 -8.16 2.59
CA GLY A 215 12.00 -7.10 2.99
C GLY A 215 13.17 -7.60 3.83
N ARG A 216 13.65 -8.81 3.59
CA ARG A 216 14.69 -9.50 4.38
C ARG A 216 14.36 -9.61 5.87
N GLN A 217 13.08 -9.63 6.21
CA GLN A 217 12.55 -9.89 7.55
C GLN A 217 11.83 -11.25 7.55
N ASP A 218 11.73 -11.91 8.69
CA ASP A 218 10.84 -13.05 8.83
C ASP A 218 9.37 -12.59 8.94
N VAL A 219 8.44 -13.51 8.66
CA VAL A 219 7.00 -13.18 8.63
C VAL A 219 6.47 -12.81 10.01
N ARG A 220 7.05 -13.35 11.09
CA ARG A 220 6.71 -12.97 12.47
C ARG A 220 7.07 -11.51 12.72
N TRP A 221 8.29 -11.09 12.36
CA TRP A 221 8.68 -9.70 12.50
C TRP A 221 7.75 -8.76 11.71
N ILE A 222 7.38 -9.16 10.47
CA ILE A 222 6.42 -8.39 9.66
C ILE A 222 5.08 -8.27 10.38
N ALA A 223 4.56 -9.37 10.90
CA ALA A 223 3.30 -9.40 11.63
C ALA A 223 3.32 -8.50 12.87
N ASP A 224 4.42 -8.46 13.59
CA ASP A 224 4.57 -7.70 14.84
C ASP A 224 4.77 -6.19 14.55
N HIS A 225 5.38 -5.81 13.41
CA HIS A 225 5.83 -4.44 13.15
C HIS A 225 5.10 -3.73 12.02
N THR A 226 4.16 -4.36 11.32
CA THR A 226 3.41 -3.73 10.23
C THR A 226 1.91 -3.96 10.35
N ASP A 227 1.14 -3.22 9.58
CA ASP A 227 -0.31 -3.20 9.66
C ASP A 227 -0.97 -3.98 8.51
N GLY A 228 -0.18 -4.61 7.64
CA GLY A 228 -0.61 -5.47 6.54
C GLY A 228 0.56 -5.96 5.71
N TRP A 229 0.28 -6.89 4.79
CA TRP A 229 1.29 -7.52 3.94
C TRP A 229 0.88 -7.47 2.48
N LEU A 230 1.72 -6.84 1.64
CA LEU A 230 1.60 -6.80 0.19
C LEU A 230 2.54 -7.84 -0.40
N TYR A 231 2.02 -8.74 -1.24
CA TYR A 231 2.81 -9.82 -1.80
C TYR A 231 2.56 -10.01 -3.30
N TYR A 232 3.33 -10.87 -3.91
CA TYR A 232 3.11 -11.31 -5.29
C TYR A 232 2.05 -12.40 -5.33
N THR A 233 1.68 -12.86 -6.55
CA THR A 233 0.78 -13.99 -6.75
C THR A 233 1.59 -15.29 -6.95
N PRO A 234 1.94 -16.04 -5.89
CA PRO A 234 2.58 -17.33 -6.02
C PRO A 234 1.57 -18.39 -6.48
N PRO A 235 1.98 -19.61 -6.79
CA PRO A 235 1.07 -20.72 -7.02
C PRO A 235 0.03 -20.86 -5.90
N LEU A 236 -1.22 -21.19 -6.24
CA LEU A 236 -2.38 -21.12 -5.31
C LEU A 236 -2.15 -21.85 -3.98
N GLN A 237 -1.55 -23.03 -4.00
CA GLN A 237 -1.27 -23.80 -2.77
C GLN A 237 -0.30 -23.07 -1.84
N GLN A 238 0.76 -22.50 -2.40
CA GLN A 238 1.73 -21.71 -1.61
C GLN A 238 1.09 -20.42 -1.10
N GLN A 239 0.24 -19.81 -1.90
CA GLN A 239 -0.49 -18.60 -1.52
C GLN A 239 -1.41 -18.87 -0.32
N ALA A 240 -2.20 -19.94 -0.38
CA ALA A 240 -3.07 -20.34 0.72
C ALA A 240 -2.26 -20.61 2.02
N ALA A 241 -1.11 -21.29 1.90
CA ALA A 241 -0.23 -21.53 3.05
C ALA A 241 0.35 -20.22 3.64
N ASN A 242 0.78 -19.28 2.80
CA ASN A 242 1.28 -17.97 3.24
C ASN A 242 0.19 -17.19 3.97
N ILE A 243 -1.04 -17.17 3.44
CA ILE A 243 -2.18 -16.47 4.05
C ILE A 243 -2.57 -17.13 5.37
N ALA A 244 -2.65 -18.46 5.42
CA ALA A 244 -2.94 -19.19 6.67
C ALA A 244 -1.92 -18.84 7.75
N ARG A 245 -0.63 -18.86 7.42
CA ARG A 245 0.43 -18.46 8.34
C ARG A 245 0.34 -17.00 8.76
N TRP A 246 0.01 -16.11 7.84
CA TRP A 246 -0.20 -14.70 8.15
C TRP A 246 -1.35 -14.51 9.15
N ARG A 247 -2.50 -15.17 8.93
CA ARG A 247 -3.66 -15.12 9.84
C ARG A 247 -3.33 -15.68 11.22
N GLU A 248 -2.65 -16.81 11.27
CA GLU A 248 -2.17 -17.38 12.55
C GLU A 248 -1.34 -16.37 13.36
N LEU A 249 -0.42 -15.66 12.68
CA LEU A 249 0.48 -14.70 13.32
C LEU A 249 -0.20 -13.40 13.74
N THR A 250 -1.26 -13.00 13.05
CA THR A 250 -1.89 -11.68 13.25
C THR A 250 -3.21 -11.75 14.00
N GLN A 251 -3.93 -12.86 13.95
CA GLN A 251 -5.26 -13.03 14.56
C GLN A 251 -5.27 -14.05 15.70
N GLY A 252 -4.17 -14.83 15.90
CA GLY A 252 -4.03 -15.70 17.05
C GLY A 252 -4.09 -14.93 18.37
N ASP A 253 -4.69 -15.53 19.40
CA ASP A 253 -4.82 -14.98 20.76
C ASP A 253 -5.48 -13.58 20.83
N GLY A 254 -6.49 -13.32 19.97
CA GLY A 254 -7.21 -12.03 19.97
C GLY A 254 -6.48 -10.89 19.27
N GLY A 255 -5.57 -11.20 18.36
CA GLY A 255 -4.85 -10.20 17.54
C GLY A 255 -5.77 -9.42 16.59
N ALA A 256 -5.27 -8.29 16.10
CA ALA A 256 -6.00 -7.41 15.21
C ALA A 256 -5.97 -7.88 13.74
N PHE A 257 -7.04 -7.61 12.99
CA PHE A 257 -7.07 -7.82 11.56
C PHE A 257 -5.97 -7.00 10.85
N LYS A 258 -5.12 -7.69 10.10
CA LYS A 258 -4.09 -7.11 9.22
C LYS A 258 -4.26 -7.69 7.82
N PRO A 259 -4.53 -6.84 6.80
CA PRO A 259 -4.83 -7.34 5.45
C PRO A 259 -3.64 -8.02 4.78
N TYR A 260 -3.98 -8.95 3.88
CA TYR A 260 -3.08 -9.54 2.90
C TYR A 260 -3.53 -9.13 1.50
N ALA A 261 -2.67 -8.43 0.77
CA ALA A 261 -2.95 -8.03 -0.61
C ALA A 261 -1.92 -8.64 -1.56
N GLN A 262 -2.32 -8.88 -2.80
CA GLN A 262 -1.44 -9.41 -3.84
C GLN A 262 -1.43 -8.57 -5.09
N ALA A 263 -0.25 -8.45 -5.71
CA ALA A 263 -0.04 -7.82 -7.01
C ALA A 263 -0.08 -8.87 -8.13
N THR A 264 -0.79 -8.58 -9.21
CA THR A 264 -0.91 -9.46 -10.38
C THR A 264 -0.87 -8.64 -11.67
N TYR A 265 -0.06 -9.04 -12.64
CA TYR A 265 -0.15 -8.49 -14.00
C TYR A 265 -1.36 -9.09 -14.73
N LEU A 266 -2.13 -8.24 -15.39
CA LEU A 266 -3.34 -8.62 -16.12
C LEU A 266 -3.25 -8.18 -17.58
N ASP A 267 -3.45 -9.15 -18.48
CA ASP A 267 -3.80 -8.93 -19.87
C ASP A 267 -5.23 -9.50 -20.09
N LEU A 268 -6.23 -8.62 -19.99
CA LEU A 268 -7.62 -9.01 -20.17
C LEU A 268 -7.91 -9.16 -21.67
N THR A 269 -8.23 -10.39 -22.12
CA THR A 269 -8.50 -10.68 -23.52
C THR A 269 -9.90 -10.23 -23.96
N GLU A 270 -10.10 -10.03 -25.27
CA GLU A 270 -11.43 -9.72 -25.84
C GLU A 270 -12.40 -10.90 -25.70
N ASP A 271 -11.91 -12.14 -25.81
CA ASP A 271 -12.73 -13.33 -25.55
C ASP A 271 -13.02 -13.48 -24.06
N PRO A 272 -14.28 -13.31 -23.63
CA PRO A 272 -14.64 -13.36 -22.21
C PRO A 272 -14.44 -14.75 -21.59
N LEU A 273 -14.40 -15.81 -22.41
CA LEU A 273 -14.26 -17.22 -21.98
C LEU A 273 -12.81 -17.72 -22.07
N ALA A 274 -11.86 -16.90 -22.53
CA ALA A 274 -10.49 -17.33 -22.66
C ALA A 274 -9.93 -17.87 -21.34
N LEU A 275 -9.35 -19.07 -21.41
CA LEU A 275 -8.73 -19.71 -20.25
C LEU A 275 -7.46 -18.97 -19.82
N PRO A 276 -7.10 -19.01 -18.54
CA PRO A 276 -5.89 -18.36 -18.03
C PRO A 276 -4.63 -18.92 -18.69
N ARG A 277 -3.81 -18.03 -19.25
CA ARG A 277 -2.47 -18.34 -19.73
C ARG A 277 -1.47 -17.56 -18.86
N PRO A 278 -0.46 -18.22 -18.28
CA PRO A 278 0.56 -17.52 -17.51
C PRO A 278 1.32 -16.51 -18.38
N ILE A 279 1.54 -15.32 -17.80
CA ILE A 279 2.47 -14.31 -18.27
C ILE A 279 3.44 -13.96 -17.11
N HIS A 280 4.37 -13.03 -17.31
CA HIS A 280 5.27 -12.61 -16.25
C HIS A 280 4.47 -12.13 -15.02
N GLN A 281 4.58 -12.82 -13.91
CA GLN A 281 3.90 -12.52 -12.61
C GLN A 281 2.37 -12.29 -12.73
N GLY A 282 1.70 -12.95 -13.68
CA GLY A 282 0.27 -12.76 -13.89
C GLY A 282 -0.33 -13.64 -14.97
N PHE A 283 -1.43 -13.17 -15.55
CA PHE A 283 -2.25 -13.95 -16.48
C PHE A 283 -2.78 -13.11 -17.64
N SER A 284 -2.78 -13.75 -18.84
CA SER A 284 -3.62 -13.35 -19.96
C SER A 284 -4.90 -14.20 -19.89
N VAL A 285 -6.08 -13.58 -19.75
CA VAL A 285 -7.30 -14.28 -19.35
C VAL A 285 -8.57 -13.53 -19.76
N GLY A 286 -9.66 -14.26 -20.04
CA GLY A 286 -10.99 -13.69 -20.23
C GLY A 286 -11.67 -13.34 -18.90
N ARG A 287 -12.61 -12.36 -18.91
CA ARG A 287 -13.25 -11.85 -17.68
C ARG A 287 -13.99 -12.93 -16.87
N VAL A 288 -14.60 -13.94 -17.52
CA VAL A 288 -15.32 -15.02 -16.81
C VAL A 288 -14.36 -15.88 -16.00
N SER A 289 -13.25 -16.28 -16.63
CA SER A 289 -12.20 -17.02 -15.95
C SER A 289 -11.51 -16.19 -14.84
N LEU A 290 -11.27 -14.89 -15.11
CA LEU A 290 -10.73 -13.96 -14.10
C LEU A 290 -11.64 -13.90 -12.88
N LEU A 291 -12.94 -13.76 -13.07
CA LEU A 291 -13.91 -13.71 -11.97
C LEU A 291 -13.87 -14.99 -11.12
N GLY A 292 -13.76 -16.16 -11.76
CA GLY A 292 -13.56 -17.45 -11.08
C GLY A 292 -12.28 -17.47 -10.22
N MET A 293 -11.16 -17.06 -10.81
CA MET A 293 -9.87 -16.96 -10.09
C MET A 293 -9.97 -16.01 -8.89
N MET A 294 -10.58 -14.85 -9.07
CA MET A 294 -10.72 -13.85 -8.00
C MET A 294 -11.59 -14.37 -6.84
N ARG A 295 -12.65 -15.13 -7.13
CA ARG A 295 -13.44 -15.79 -6.08
C ARG A 295 -12.60 -16.79 -5.27
N THR A 296 -11.80 -17.62 -5.97
CA THR A 296 -10.87 -18.54 -5.29
C THR A 296 -9.84 -17.80 -4.43
N TRP A 297 -9.27 -16.68 -4.92
CA TRP A 297 -8.36 -15.87 -4.11
C TRP A 297 -9.06 -15.27 -2.89
N GLN A 298 -10.28 -14.79 -3.01
CA GLN A 298 -11.07 -14.32 -1.89
C GLN A 298 -11.33 -15.45 -0.86
N GLU A 299 -11.69 -16.64 -1.33
CA GLU A 299 -11.94 -17.81 -0.47
C GLU A 299 -10.71 -18.22 0.35
N ILE A 300 -9.51 -18.12 -0.20
CA ILE A 300 -8.27 -18.40 0.54
C ILE A 300 -7.81 -17.22 1.40
N GLY A 301 -8.52 -16.09 1.40
CA GLY A 301 -8.30 -14.98 2.31
C GLY A 301 -7.47 -13.81 1.75
N VAL A 302 -7.41 -13.61 0.44
CA VAL A 302 -6.87 -12.38 -0.16
C VAL A 302 -7.85 -11.24 0.10
N ASP A 303 -7.36 -10.13 0.68
CA ASP A 303 -8.20 -8.97 1.00
C ASP A 303 -8.19 -7.91 -0.11
N GLN A 304 -7.15 -7.88 -0.96
CA GLN A 304 -7.11 -7.00 -2.13
C GLN A 304 -6.29 -7.61 -3.26
N LEU A 305 -6.82 -7.54 -4.48
CA LEU A 305 -6.07 -7.77 -5.72
C LEU A 305 -5.61 -6.43 -6.29
N MET A 306 -4.29 -6.22 -6.42
CA MET A 306 -3.69 -5.04 -7.05
C MET A 306 -3.30 -5.38 -8.49
N ILE A 307 -4.02 -4.83 -9.45
CA ILE A 307 -3.82 -5.12 -10.88
C ILE A 307 -2.74 -4.21 -11.46
N ASN A 308 -1.75 -4.80 -12.14
CA ASN A 308 -0.78 -4.10 -12.97
C ASN A 308 -1.09 -4.35 -14.44
N PHE A 309 -1.28 -3.29 -15.23
CA PHE A 309 -1.69 -3.34 -16.62
C PHE A 309 -0.56 -3.32 -17.64
N LYS A 310 0.72 -3.38 -17.22
CA LYS A 310 1.88 -3.29 -18.13
C LYS A 310 1.76 -4.19 -19.36
N HIS A 311 1.27 -5.41 -19.18
CA HIS A 311 1.16 -6.39 -20.26
C HIS A 311 -0.19 -6.37 -20.97
N SER A 312 -1.06 -5.40 -20.71
CA SER A 312 -2.32 -5.24 -21.41
C SER A 312 -2.09 -4.95 -22.90
N ARG A 313 -2.64 -5.77 -23.76
CA ARG A 313 -2.61 -5.59 -25.22
C ARG A 313 -3.78 -4.74 -25.72
N ARG A 314 -4.80 -4.57 -24.87
CA ARG A 314 -5.95 -3.69 -25.14
C ARG A 314 -5.72 -2.32 -24.52
N PRO A 315 -6.37 -1.25 -25.02
CA PRO A 315 -6.40 0.03 -24.35
C PRO A 315 -6.90 -0.15 -22.92
N VAL A 316 -6.12 0.33 -21.93
CA VAL A 316 -6.45 0.12 -20.51
C VAL A 316 -7.75 0.83 -20.11
N ALA A 317 -8.12 1.92 -20.79
CA ALA A 317 -9.43 2.54 -20.59
C ALA A 317 -10.59 1.57 -20.84
N ASP A 318 -10.55 0.83 -21.95
CA ASP A 318 -11.57 -0.17 -22.31
C ASP A 318 -11.58 -1.34 -21.33
N VAL A 319 -10.40 -1.74 -20.86
CA VAL A 319 -10.26 -2.79 -19.82
C VAL A 319 -10.87 -2.34 -18.51
N ILE A 320 -10.64 -1.10 -18.09
CA ILE A 320 -11.24 -0.52 -16.87
C ILE A 320 -12.77 -0.54 -16.97
N ASP A 321 -13.34 -0.13 -18.12
CA ASP A 321 -14.79 -0.11 -18.33
C ASP A 321 -15.39 -1.53 -18.30
N GLU A 322 -14.74 -2.51 -18.92
CA GLU A 322 -15.18 -3.91 -18.87
C GLU A 322 -15.09 -4.50 -17.45
N LEU A 323 -14.03 -4.19 -16.71
CA LEU A 323 -13.91 -4.58 -15.30
C LEU A 323 -14.99 -3.91 -14.45
N ALA A 324 -15.31 -2.64 -14.69
CA ALA A 324 -16.37 -1.90 -13.98
C ALA A 324 -17.75 -2.52 -14.18
N GLU A 325 -18.05 -2.95 -15.40
CA GLU A 325 -19.35 -3.55 -15.72
C GLU A 325 -19.50 -4.96 -15.18
N HIS A 326 -18.45 -5.79 -15.30
CA HIS A 326 -18.62 -7.25 -15.14
C HIS A 326 -17.87 -7.86 -13.94
N VAL A 327 -16.87 -7.19 -13.36
CA VAL A 327 -16.01 -7.77 -12.32
C VAL A 327 -16.11 -7.00 -11.01
N LEU A 328 -15.88 -5.68 -11.03
CA LEU A 328 -15.83 -4.85 -9.81
C LEU A 328 -17.13 -4.89 -8.98
N PRO A 329 -18.34 -5.03 -9.53
CA PRO A 329 -19.57 -5.18 -8.73
C PRO A 329 -19.55 -6.37 -7.77
N HIS A 330 -18.73 -7.39 -8.03
CA HIS A 330 -18.56 -8.55 -7.14
C HIS A 330 -17.53 -8.29 -6.01
N PHE A 331 -16.71 -7.25 -6.16
CA PHE A 331 -15.63 -6.90 -5.22
C PHE A 331 -15.67 -5.40 -4.86
N PRO A 332 -16.80 -4.89 -4.37
CA PRO A 332 -16.98 -3.45 -4.18
C PRO A 332 -16.02 -2.92 -3.11
N PRO A 333 -15.54 -1.67 -3.25
CA PRO A 333 -14.75 -1.01 -2.22
C PRO A 333 -15.55 -0.85 -0.93
N GLY A 334 -14.83 -0.69 0.17
CA GLY A 334 -15.45 -0.36 1.45
C GLY A 334 -16.12 1.01 1.42
N ARG A 335 -17.15 1.19 2.24
CA ARG A 335 -17.77 2.49 2.45
C ARG A 335 -16.99 3.25 3.51
N VAL A 336 -16.57 4.44 3.18
CA VAL A 336 -16.03 5.40 4.17
C VAL A 336 -17.25 6.07 4.80
N GLY A 337 -17.42 5.95 6.11
CA GLY A 337 -18.48 6.67 6.83
C GLY A 337 -18.34 8.18 6.57
N ALA A 338 -19.44 8.88 6.31
CA ALA A 338 -19.42 10.33 6.26
C ALA A 338 -18.94 10.82 7.65
N ARG A 339 -17.84 11.58 7.68
CA ARG A 339 -17.46 12.31 8.90
C ARG A 339 -18.65 13.19 9.28
N GLY A 340 -19.20 13.00 10.47
CA GLY A 340 -19.95 14.05 11.11
C GLY A 340 -19.07 15.30 11.11
N GLU A 341 -19.61 16.43 10.67
CA GLU A 341 -18.96 17.73 10.72
C GLU A 341 -18.42 17.93 12.14
N HIS A 342 -17.17 17.58 12.37
CA HIS A 342 -16.51 17.96 13.60
C HIS A 342 -16.33 19.48 13.56
N GLU A 343 -17.15 20.17 14.35
CA GLU A 343 -17.01 21.56 14.73
C GLU A 343 -15.52 21.89 14.89
N ARG A 344 -15.04 22.82 14.12
CA ARG A 344 -13.75 23.49 14.38
C ARG A 344 -13.83 24.01 15.80
N PRO A 345 -12.89 23.69 16.71
CA PRO A 345 -12.90 24.30 18.01
C PRO A 345 -12.87 25.83 17.81
N ALA A 346 -13.93 26.48 18.28
CA ALA A 346 -14.02 27.94 18.28
C ALA A 346 -12.77 28.51 18.94
N GLY A 347 -12.05 29.35 18.20
CA GLY A 347 -10.88 30.05 18.71
C GLY A 347 -11.24 30.76 20.00
N ARG A 348 -10.64 30.32 21.10
CA ARG A 348 -10.62 31.13 22.33
C ARG A 348 -9.80 32.38 22.03
N ALA A 349 -10.49 33.50 21.85
CA ALA A 349 -9.88 34.80 22.04
C ALA A 349 -9.42 34.86 23.51
N GLY A 350 -8.14 34.92 23.73
CA GLY A 350 -7.54 35.22 25.01
C GLY A 350 -7.15 36.69 25.06
N PRO A 351 -7.11 37.28 26.24
CA PRO A 351 -6.81 38.70 26.41
C PRO A 351 -5.37 39.07 26.08
#